data_77b2098ee424a1420145d235380c2191
#
_entry.id   77b2098ee424a1420145d235380c2191
#
_cell.length_a   1.000
_cell.length_b   1.000
_cell.length_c   1.000
_cell.angle_alpha   90.00
_cell.angle_beta   90.00
_cell.angle_gamma   90.00
#
_symmetry.space_group_name_H-M   'P 1'
#
loop_
_entity.id
_entity.type
_entity.pdbx_description
1 polymer ?
#
loop_
_entity_poly.entity_id
_entity_poly.type
_entity_poly.pdbx_seq_one_letter_code
_entity_poly.pdbx_strand_id
1 'polypeptide(L)'
;MFKYEKDFYELVRIRYSGDIAYSVEYCYIPFSKFKDAIRYDFSTSSLYDYMEYKKKLPVKFETHMSVVKNEEINSLLNISIGSRVFNIEFFGSTQNNELVEYTQSFILLNEVEFNYHVERN
;
A
#
# COMPACT_ATOMS: atom_id res chain seq x y z
N MET A 1 -1.55 -0.57 11.27
CA MET A 1 -0.69 0.34 12.04
C MET A 1 -0.56 1.67 11.32
N PHE A 2 -0.62 2.77 12.07
CA PHE A 2 -0.66 4.11 11.48
C PHE A 2 0.20 5.04 12.33
N LYS A 3 1.16 5.71 11.73
CA LYS A 3 2.00 6.66 12.46
C LYS A 3 2.29 7.89 11.61
N TYR A 4 2.46 9.03 12.26
CA TYR A 4 2.88 10.28 11.65
C TYR A 4 4.40 10.40 11.73
N GLU A 5 5.02 10.77 10.62
CA GLU A 5 6.46 10.97 10.55
C GLU A 5 6.73 12.17 9.65
N LYS A 6 7.14 13.31 10.25
CA LYS A 6 7.29 14.60 9.57
C LYS A 6 6.01 14.99 8.84
N ASP A 7 6.03 14.94 7.52
CA ASP A 7 4.94 15.41 6.68
C ASP A 7 4.03 14.31 6.18
N PHE A 8 4.22 13.09 6.64
CA PHE A 8 3.48 11.92 6.16
C PHE A 8 2.97 11.07 7.30
N TYR A 9 1.81 10.47 7.10
CA TYR A 9 1.38 9.31 7.86
C TYR A 9 1.80 8.06 7.13
N GLU A 10 2.26 7.05 7.87
CA GLU A 10 2.58 5.75 7.33
C GLU A 10 1.58 4.72 7.86
N LEU A 11 0.92 4.01 6.95
CA LEU A 11 0.04 2.91 7.27
C LEU A 11 0.68 1.63 6.75
N VAL A 12 0.94 0.68 7.65
CA VAL A 12 1.54 -0.61 7.28
C VAL A 12 0.49 -1.69 7.41
N ARG A 13 0.35 -2.51 6.37
CA ARG A 13 -0.59 -3.63 6.34
C ARG A 13 0.10 -4.89 5.87
N ILE A 14 -0.21 -5.99 6.55
CA ILE A 14 0.18 -7.32 6.10
C ILE A 14 -1.11 -8.04 5.74
N ARG A 15 -1.20 -8.52 4.50
CA ARG A 15 -2.38 -9.20 4.02
C ARG A 15 -2.15 -10.69 4.00
N TYR A 16 -3.19 -11.43 4.36
CA TYR A 16 -3.15 -12.88 4.50
C TYR A 16 -4.17 -13.55 3.61
N SER A 17 -3.80 -14.72 3.10
CA SER A 17 -4.73 -15.67 2.50
C SER A 17 -4.71 -16.90 3.42
N GLY A 18 -5.76 -17.08 4.23
CA GLY A 18 -5.72 -18.03 5.33
C GLY A 18 -4.62 -17.65 6.31
N ASP A 19 -3.67 -18.53 6.55
CA ASP A 19 -2.55 -18.31 7.47
C ASP A 19 -1.29 -17.81 6.75
N ILE A 20 -1.37 -17.61 5.44
CA ILE A 20 -0.20 -17.25 4.64
C ILE A 20 -0.18 -15.76 4.38
N ALA A 21 0.86 -15.08 4.86
CA ALA A 21 1.10 -13.68 4.54
C ALA A 21 1.59 -13.61 3.09
N TYR A 22 0.86 -12.90 2.23
CA TYR A 22 1.23 -12.82 0.82
C TYR A 22 1.63 -11.42 0.38
N SER A 23 1.38 -10.40 1.19
CA SER A 23 1.67 -9.02 0.82
C SER A 23 1.96 -8.17 2.04
N VAL A 24 2.94 -7.29 1.91
CA VAL A 24 3.22 -6.21 2.88
C VAL A 24 3.07 -4.90 2.14
N GLU A 25 2.24 -4.01 2.66
CA GLU A 25 1.99 -2.71 2.07
C GLU A 25 2.43 -1.58 3.00
N TYR A 26 3.13 -0.62 2.44
CA TYR A 26 3.50 0.63 3.11
C TYR A 26 2.80 1.77 2.37
N CYS A 27 1.79 2.35 3.00
CA CYS A 27 1.00 3.43 2.41
C CYS A 27 1.34 4.74 3.10
N TYR A 28 1.68 5.75 2.31
CA TYR A 28 2.03 7.08 2.81
C TYR A 28 1.03 8.09 2.29
N ILE A 29 0.46 8.88 3.21
CA ILE A 29 -0.44 9.96 2.85
C ILE A 29 0.07 11.27 3.47
N PRO A 30 -0.06 12.41 2.76
CA PRO A 30 0.47 13.69 3.25
C PRO A 30 -0.28 14.17 4.49
N PHE A 31 0.49 14.52 5.53
CA PHE A 31 -0.10 15.04 6.75
C PHE A 31 -0.92 16.30 6.52
N SER A 32 -0.42 17.20 5.68
CA SER A 32 -1.08 18.50 5.44
C SER A 32 -2.49 18.37 4.86
N LYS A 33 -2.77 17.27 4.18
CA LYS A 33 -4.06 17.05 3.53
C LYS A 33 -5.02 16.20 4.36
N PHE A 34 -4.49 15.50 5.37
CA PHE A 34 -5.26 14.55 6.17
C PHE A 34 -4.92 14.68 7.65
N LYS A 35 -4.98 15.90 8.18
CA LYS A 35 -4.50 16.22 9.53
C LYS A 35 -5.18 15.42 10.63
N ASP A 36 -6.43 15.03 10.43
CA ASP A 36 -7.20 14.28 11.41
C ASP A 36 -7.16 12.76 11.19
N ALA A 37 -6.34 12.28 10.26
CA ALA A 37 -6.27 10.85 9.96
C ALA A 37 -5.90 10.02 11.19
N ILE A 38 -5.10 10.57 12.10
CA ILE A 38 -4.67 9.86 13.32
C ILE A 38 -5.87 9.47 14.21
N ARG A 39 -7.02 10.11 14.04
CA ARG A 39 -8.22 9.82 14.82
C ARG A 39 -8.98 8.59 14.34
N TYR A 40 -8.59 8.03 13.21
CA TYR A 40 -9.27 6.90 12.57
C TYR A 40 -8.45 5.64 12.73
N ASP A 41 -9.14 4.53 12.89
CA ASP A 41 -8.52 3.21 12.93
C ASP A 41 -8.74 2.52 11.58
N PHE A 42 -7.70 2.55 10.74
CA PHE A 42 -7.80 1.98 9.39
C PHE A 42 -7.63 0.46 9.36
N SER A 43 -7.56 -0.18 10.52
CA SER A 43 -7.72 -1.64 10.58
C SER A 43 -9.21 -2.04 10.50
N THR A 44 -10.11 -1.11 10.85
CA THR A 44 -11.56 -1.33 10.82
C THR A 44 -12.30 -0.40 9.88
N SER A 45 -11.70 0.74 9.53
CA SER A 45 -12.29 1.74 8.63
C SER A 45 -11.55 1.75 7.30
N SER A 46 -12.25 2.08 6.22
CA SER A 46 -11.65 2.18 4.90
C SER A 46 -10.90 3.50 4.74
N LEU A 47 -9.61 3.41 4.36
CA LEU A 47 -8.82 4.59 4.06
C LEU A 47 -9.44 5.38 2.89
N TYR A 48 -9.89 4.69 1.85
CA TYR A 48 -10.45 5.37 0.67
C TYR A 48 -11.79 6.03 0.98
N ASP A 49 -12.60 5.45 1.86
CA ASP A 49 -13.84 6.11 2.29
C ASP A 49 -13.53 7.40 3.04
N TYR A 50 -12.50 7.38 3.87
CA TYR A 50 -12.02 8.57 4.57
C TYR A 50 -11.54 9.64 3.59
N MET A 51 -10.74 9.23 2.61
CA MET A 51 -10.22 10.15 1.61
C MET A 51 -11.33 10.76 0.76
N GLU A 52 -12.35 9.97 0.43
CA GLU A 52 -13.54 10.46 -0.28
C GLU A 52 -14.29 11.47 0.57
N TYR A 53 -14.48 11.19 1.84
CA TYR A 53 -15.10 12.12 2.78
C TYR A 53 -14.37 13.45 2.81
N LYS A 54 -13.04 13.41 2.72
CA LYS A 54 -12.21 14.62 2.66
C LYS A 54 -12.16 15.26 1.28
N LYS A 55 -12.85 14.69 0.30
CA LYS A 55 -12.85 15.13 -1.11
C LYS A 55 -11.45 15.06 -1.73
N LYS A 56 -10.68 14.07 -1.35
CA LYS A 56 -9.30 13.85 -1.80
C LYS A 56 -9.07 12.39 -2.17
N LEU A 57 -10.08 11.75 -2.76
CA LEU A 57 -9.96 10.38 -3.21
C LEU A 57 -9.01 10.31 -4.42
N PRO A 58 -8.01 9.43 -4.41
CA PRO A 58 -7.18 9.25 -5.59
C PRO A 58 -8.00 8.58 -6.69
N VAL A 59 -7.92 9.12 -7.89
CA VAL A 59 -8.65 8.61 -9.06
C VAL A 59 -7.72 8.36 -10.25
N LYS A 60 -6.49 8.84 -10.18
CA LYS A 60 -5.46 8.64 -11.19
C LYS A 60 -4.27 7.98 -10.54
N PHE A 61 -3.81 6.88 -11.13
CA PHE A 61 -2.70 6.13 -10.56
C PHE A 61 -1.58 5.97 -11.59
N GLU A 62 -0.36 6.26 -11.16
CA GLU A 62 0.84 5.87 -11.88
C GLU A 62 1.43 4.68 -11.13
N THR A 63 1.75 3.63 -11.85
CA THR A 63 2.18 2.36 -11.24
C THR A 63 3.52 1.94 -11.82
N HIS A 64 4.45 1.57 -10.94
CA HIS A 64 5.75 1.04 -11.31
C HIS A 64 5.93 -0.32 -10.67
N MET A 65 6.42 -1.28 -11.44
CA MET A 65 6.61 -2.64 -10.95
C MET A 65 8.06 -3.08 -11.16
N SER A 66 8.62 -3.70 -10.14
CA SER A 66 9.97 -4.27 -10.21
C SER A 66 10.03 -5.55 -9.37
N VAL A 67 11.10 -6.32 -9.56
CA VAL A 67 11.37 -7.51 -8.75
C VAL A 67 12.57 -7.19 -7.89
N VAL A 68 12.44 -7.40 -6.59
CA VAL A 68 13.45 -6.99 -5.62
C VAL A 68 13.75 -8.12 -4.63
N LYS A 69 14.88 -7.98 -3.93
CA LYS A 69 15.22 -8.78 -2.76
C LYS A 69 15.25 -7.84 -1.58
N ASN A 70 14.55 -8.19 -0.50
CA ASN A 70 14.50 -7.38 0.71
C ASN A 70 14.34 -8.30 1.91
N GLU A 71 15.36 -8.35 2.76
CA GLU A 71 15.39 -9.27 3.90
C GLU A 71 14.27 -8.99 4.90
N GLU A 72 13.97 -7.73 5.15
CA GLU A 72 12.90 -7.36 6.07
C GLU A 72 11.55 -7.85 5.55
N ILE A 73 11.28 -7.64 4.27
CA ILE A 73 10.04 -8.10 3.63
C ILE A 73 9.98 -9.63 3.65
N ASN A 74 11.08 -10.29 3.33
CA ASN A 74 11.12 -11.75 3.35
C ASN A 74 10.81 -12.30 4.74
N SER A 75 11.31 -11.65 5.78
CA SER A 75 11.01 -12.02 7.16
C SER A 75 9.53 -11.84 7.47
N LEU A 76 8.94 -10.70 7.07
CA LEU A 76 7.52 -10.41 7.30
C LEU A 76 6.61 -11.37 6.55
N LEU A 77 7.01 -11.81 5.37
CA LEU A 77 6.25 -12.77 4.56
C LEU A 77 6.59 -14.23 4.89
N ASN A 78 7.52 -14.44 5.82
CA ASN A 78 7.94 -15.77 6.25
C ASN A 78 8.44 -16.63 5.09
N ILE A 79 9.29 -16.05 4.24
CA ILE A 79 9.95 -16.74 3.14
C ILE A 79 11.46 -16.68 3.30
N SER A 80 12.16 -17.49 2.53
CA SER A 80 13.62 -17.63 2.66
C SER A 80 14.34 -16.32 2.32
N ILE A 81 15.42 -16.06 3.05
CA ILE A 81 16.33 -14.95 2.77
C ILE A 81 16.86 -15.11 1.34
N GLY A 82 16.88 -14.02 0.60
CA GLY A 82 17.31 -14.03 -0.79
C GLY A 82 16.22 -14.33 -1.79
N SER A 83 15.02 -14.68 -1.33
CA SER A 83 13.86 -14.81 -2.22
C SER A 83 13.52 -13.46 -2.84
N ARG A 84 13.01 -13.52 -4.06
CA ARG A 84 12.56 -12.33 -4.77
C ARG A 84 11.07 -12.13 -4.58
N VAL A 85 10.65 -10.87 -4.51
CA VAL A 85 9.25 -10.48 -4.43
C VAL A 85 9.01 -9.37 -5.42
N PHE A 86 7.75 -9.18 -5.82
CA PHE A 86 7.37 -8.00 -6.59
C PHE A 86 7.28 -6.80 -5.66
N ASN A 87 7.81 -5.68 -6.13
CA ASN A 87 7.57 -4.38 -5.54
C ASN A 87 6.72 -3.58 -6.52
N ILE A 88 5.53 -3.20 -6.10
CA ILE A 88 4.63 -2.39 -6.92
C ILE A 88 4.45 -1.06 -6.21
N GLU A 89 4.79 0.02 -6.91
CA GLU A 89 4.62 1.36 -6.40
C GLU A 89 3.39 1.99 -7.04
N PHE A 90 2.54 2.60 -6.21
CA PHE A 90 1.34 3.31 -6.65
C PHE A 90 1.45 4.76 -6.25
N PHE A 91 1.34 5.64 -7.23
CA PHE A 91 1.26 7.09 -6.99
C PHE A 91 -0.17 7.51 -7.31
N GLY A 92 -0.95 7.83 -6.29
CA GLY A 92 -2.37 8.16 -6.43
C GLY A 92 -2.61 9.66 -6.36
N SER A 93 -3.28 10.20 -7.36
CA SER A 93 -3.61 11.63 -7.43
C SER A 93 -5.10 11.86 -7.58
N THR A 94 -5.57 12.99 -7.07
CA THR A 94 -6.96 13.40 -7.22
C THR A 94 -7.23 13.82 -8.66
N GLN A 95 -8.49 14.09 -8.96
CA GLN A 95 -8.92 14.60 -10.26
C GLN A 95 -8.19 15.90 -10.64
N ASN A 96 -7.74 16.67 -9.64
CA ASN A 96 -7.02 17.92 -9.84
C ASN A 96 -5.50 17.73 -9.86
N ASN A 97 -5.04 16.48 -10.03
CA ASN A 97 -3.60 16.14 -10.09
C ASN A 97 -2.84 16.39 -8.77
N GLU A 98 -3.55 16.37 -7.66
CA GLU A 98 -2.94 16.50 -6.35
C GLU A 98 -2.52 15.12 -5.86
N LEU A 99 -1.23 14.90 -5.60
CA LEU A 99 -0.74 13.62 -5.10
C LEU A 99 -1.18 13.44 -3.65
N VAL A 100 -1.93 12.39 -3.39
CA VAL A 100 -2.51 12.13 -2.06
C VAL A 100 -2.13 10.78 -1.49
N GLU A 101 -1.51 9.92 -2.29
CA GLU A 101 -1.10 8.59 -1.83
C GLU A 101 0.16 8.14 -2.53
N TYR A 102 1.09 7.55 -1.76
CA TYR A 102 2.17 6.75 -2.29
C TYR A 102 2.17 5.43 -1.54
N THR A 103 2.03 4.33 -2.26
CA THR A 103 1.99 2.99 -1.66
C THR A 103 3.00 2.08 -2.32
N GLN A 104 3.78 1.38 -1.48
CA GLN A 104 4.63 0.29 -1.93
C GLN A 104 3.99 -1.02 -1.47
N SER A 105 3.71 -1.91 -2.42
CA SER A 105 3.24 -3.25 -2.13
C SER A 105 4.31 -4.25 -2.47
N PHE A 106 4.71 -5.06 -1.50
CA PHE A 106 5.65 -6.16 -1.72
C PHE A 106 4.84 -7.45 -1.69
N ILE A 107 4.82 -8.17 -2.79
CA ILE A 107 3.88 -9.28 -2.99
C ILE A 107 4.64 -10.51 -3.45
N LEU A 108 4.25 -11.69 -2.93
CA LEU A 108 4.80 -12.95 -3.39
C LEU A 108 4.62 -13.09 -4.91
N LEU A 109 5.63 -13.60 -5.60
CA LEU A 109 5.63 -13.67 -7.06
C LEU A 109 4.42 -14.40 -7.63
N ASN A 110 4.09 -15.55 -7.06
CA ASN A 110 2.97 -16.35 -7.52
C ASN A 110 1.62 -15.67 -7.29
N GLU A 111 1.48 -14.88 -6.22
CA GLU A 111 0.24 -14.15 -5.96
C GLU A 111 0.03 -13.03 -6.99
N VAL A 112 1.09 -12.31 -7.34
CA VAL A 112 1.00 -11.25 -8.35
C VAL A 112 0.62 -11.86 -9.70
N GLU A 113 1.28 -12.93 -10.08
CA GLU A 113 1.00 -13.60 -11.35
C GLU A 113 -0.47 -13.99 -11.46
N PHE A 114 -1.03 -14.54 -10.39
CA PHE A 114 -2.42 -14.94 -10.34
C PHE A 114 -3.37 -13.75 -10.40
N ASN A 115 -3.19 -12.80 -9.49
CA ASN A 115 -4.14 -11.69 -9.31
C ASN A 115 -4.15 -10.72 -10.47
N TYR A 116 -2.98 -10.37 -10.99
CA TYR A 116 -2.91 -9.42 -12.11
C TYR A 116 -3.40 -10.01 -13.41
N HIS A 117 -3.22 -11.31 -13.60
CA HIS A 117 -3.78 -11.98 -14.75
C HIS A 117 -5.31 -11.90 -14.77
N VAL A 118 -5.94 -12.09 -13.61
CA VAL A 118 -7.40 -12.01 -13.47
C VAL A 118 -7.90 -10.59 -13.67
N GLU A 119 -7.22 -9.61 -13.09
CA GLU A 119 -7.66 -8.21 -13.14
C GLU A 119 -7.58 -7.60 -14.54
N ARG A 120 -6.73 -8.11 -15.39
CA ARG A 120 -6.60 -7.60 -16.76
C ARG A 120 -7.74 -8.02 -17.67
N ASN A 121 -8.51 -8.96 -17.24
CA ASN A 121 -9.67 -9.40 -17.98
C ASN A 121 -10.90 -8.62 -17.56
#